data_eab36f826f5afe5ad974882ddb5bca04
#
_entry.id   eab36f826f5afe5ad974882ddb5bca04
#
_cell.length_a   1.000
_cell.length_b   1.000
_cell.length_c   1.000
_cell.angle_alpha   90.00
_cell.angle_beta   90.00
_cell.angle_gamma   90.00
#
_symmetry.space_group_name_H-M   'P 1'
#
loop_
_entity.id
_entity.type
_entity.pdbx_description
1 polymer ?
#
loop_
_entity_poly.entity_id
_entity_poly.type
_entity_poly.pdbx_seq_one_letter_code
_entity_poly.pdbx_strand_id
1 'polypeptide(L)'
;CEEGTLSMDLLESSSTEAYKLIKEVAEETIKTLYSVKATGVYIIFNTSDLTGEAIPKTGFHVRDFDPTVNTVNQYSDLLLECAPIELVKTMNISTDTGWSVRYGFGENTPYGDYLTRPYTVAKNAQNTVDAKDYGCWSSAAQSSLPSGLTYSIPLILSDGTVYGVVGIEMMVDYMGTILPYRELGNNLDGGYLLVRMDGEKRAE
;
A
#
# COMPACT_ATOMS: atom_id res chain seq x y z
N CYS A 1 12.69 7.97 13.36
CA CYS A 1 12.08 9.27 13.68
C CYS A 1 11.94 9.46 15.19
N GLU A 2 11.30 8.54 15.92
CA GLU A 2 11.09 8.67 17.38
C GLU A 2 12.41 8.74 18.18
N GLU A 3 13.47 8.08 17.72
CA GLU A 3 14.81 8.13 18.33
C GLU A 3 15.65 9.33 17.88
N GLY A 4 15.05 10.25 17.09
CA GLY A 4 15.73 11.47 16.61
C GLY A 4 16.81 11.25 15.55
N THR A 5 16.91 10.04 14.99
CA THR A 5 17.94 9.67 14.01
C THR A 5 17.59 10.08 12.59
N LEU A 6 16.30 10.39 12.31
CA LEU A 6 15.82 10.79 10.99
C LEU A 6 14.84 11.96 11.10
N SER A 7 15.13 13.07 10.41
CA SER A 7 14.18 14.19 10.33
C SER A 7 13.09 13.89 9.31
N MET A 8 11.90 14.47 9.51
CA MET A 8 10.76 14.30 8.60
C MET A 8 11.05 14.75 7.18
N ASP A 9 11.83 15.82 7.01
CA ASP A 9 12.20 16.34 5.69
C ASP A 9 13.05 15.34 4.89
N LEU A 10 13.82 14.49 5.59
CA LEU A 10 14.63 13.45 4.94
C LEU A 10 13.79 12.27 4.43
N LEU A 11 12.59 12.05 4.97
CA LEU A 11 11.70 10.98 4.48
C LEU A 11 11.19 11.26 3.06
N GLU A 12 10.93 12.51 2.73
CA GLU A 12 10.48 12.88 1.38
C GLU A 12 11.65 13.07 0.40
N SER A 13 12.86 13.24 0.91
CA SER A 13 14.07 13.31 0.10
C SER A 13 14.56 11.90 -0.25
N SER A 14 15.18 11.74 -1.41
CA SER A 14 15.89 10.49 -1.77
C SER A 14 17.24 10.41 -1.04
N SER A 15 17.21 10.55 0.28
CA SER A 15 18.41 10.56 1.13
C SER A 15 18.88 9.15 1.47
N THR A 16 20.15 9.02 1.85
CA THR A 16 20.71 7.76 2.34
C THR A 16 19.99 7.25 3.58
N GLU A 17 19.54 8.17 4.43
CA GLU A 17 18.81 7.88 5.66
C GLU A 17 17.41 7.35 5.37
N ALA A 18 16.67 7.98 4.45
CA ALA A 18 15.38 7.48 3.99
C ALA A 18 15.51 6.08 3.38
N TYR A 19 16.58 5.84 2.60
CA TYR A 19 16.86 4.53 2.05
C TYR A 19 17.09 3.47 3.14
N LYS A 20 17.87 3.76 4.18
CA LYS A 20 18.09 2.82 5.29
C LYS A 20 16.77 2.43 5.97
N LEU A 21 15.94 3.43 6.27
CA LEU A 21 14.63 3.17 6.86
C LEU A 21 13.76 2.30 5.94
N ILE A 22 13.71 2.62 4.64
CA ILE A 22 12.93 1.82 3.68
C ILE A 22 13.44 0.38 3.64
N LYS A 23 14.75 0.17 3.67
CA LYS A 23 15.33 -1.17 3.67
C LYS A 23 14.92 -1.99 4.90
N GLU A 24 14.99 -1.40 6.09
CA GLU A 24 14.59 -2.07 7.32
C GLU A 24 13.09 -2.42 7.30
N VAL A 25 12.26 -1.48 6.85
CA VAL A 25 10.82 -1.68 6.78
C VAL A 25 10.41 -2.65 5.66
N ALA A 26 11.11 -2.65 4.53
CA ALA A 26 10.78 -3.48 3.36
C ALA A 26 10.83 -4.98 3.69
N GLU A 27 11.83 -5.44 4.44
CA GLU A 27 11.95 -6.85 4.83
C GLU A 27 10.77 -7.30 5.69
N GLU A 28 10.36 -6.49 6.68
CA GLU A 28 9.21 -6.79 7.52
C GLU A 28 7.88 -6.70 6.75
N THR A 29 7.80 -5.77 5.83
CA THR A 29 6.65 -5.58 4.96
C THR A 29 6.44 -6.79 4.04
N ILE A 30 7.51 -7.36 3.47
CA ILE A 30 7.44 -8.58 2.66
C ILE A 30 7.03 -9.80 3.50
N LYS A 31 7.54 -9.93 4.72
CA LYS A 31 7.08 -10.98 5.64
C LYS A 31 5.59 -10.88 5.91
N THR A 32 5.10 -9.66 6.09
CA THR A 32 3.67 -9.40 6.27
C THR A 32 2.89 -9.80 5.03
N LEU A 33 3.35 -9.42 3.83
CA LEU A 33 2.75 -9.79 2.55
C LEU A 33 2.50 -11.30 2.47
N TYR A 34 3.52 -12.11 2.72
CA TYR A 34 3.38 -13.57 2.72
C TYR A 34 2.43 -14.10 3.79
N SER A 35 2.42 -13.49 4.98
CA SER A 35 1.57 -13.95 6.09
C SER A 35 0.09 -13.70 5.83
N VAL A 36 -0.27 -12.58 5.20
CA VAL A 36 -1.65 -12.20 4.92
C VAL A 36 -2.14 -12.67 3.56
N LYS A 37 -1.25 -13.22 2.72
CA LYS A 37 -1.54 -13.65 1.36
C LYS A 37 -2.21 -12.56 0.51
N ALA A 38 -1.73 -11.34 0.63
CA ALA A 38 -2.12 -10.25 -0.23
C ALA A 38 -1.34 -10.27 -1.55
N THR A 39 -1.83 -9.61 -2.57
CA THR A 39 -1.15 -9.51 -3.88
C THR A 39 -0.17 -8.37 -3.96
N GLY A 40 -0.11 -7.52 -2.95
CA GLY A 40 0.86 -6.45 -2.88
C GLY A 40 0.85 -5.76 -1.53
N VAL A 41 1.95 -5.07 -1.27
CA VAL A 41 2.12 -4.23 -0.08
C VAL A 41 2.91 -3.00 -0.45
N TYR A 42 2.53 -1.86 0.11
CA TYR A 42 3.20 -0.60 -0.14
C TYR A 42 3.34 0.26 1.11
N ILE A 43 4.36 1.10 1.08
CA ILE A 43 4.59 2.18 2.04
C ILE A 43 4.84 3.45 1.24
N ILE A 44 4.17 4.53 1.63
CA ILE A 44 4.33 5.85 1.02
C ILE A 44 4.58 6.84 2.14
N PHE A 45 5.75 7.49 2.12
CA PHE A 45 6.07 8.56 3.06
C PHE A 45 5.52 9.88 2.56
N ASN A 46 4.93 10.63 3.45
CA ASN A 46 4.40 11.96 3.18
C ASN A 46 4.38 12.80 4.44
N THR A 47 4.95 13.98 4.39
CA THR A 47 4.97 14.96 5.48
C THR A 47 4.33 16.30 5.09
N SER A 48 4.04 16.46 3.80
CA SER A 48 3.42 17.67 3.23
C SER A 48 1.91 17.54 3.09
N ASP A 49 1.25 18.63 2.72
CA ASP A 49 -0.16 18.60 2.39
C ASP A 49 -0.39 17.86 1.06
N LEU A 50 -1.49 17.11 0.98
CA LEU A 50 -1.90 16.37 -0.19
C LEU A 50 -2.92 17.16 -1.03
N THR A 51 -2.68 18.47 -1.18
CA THR A 51 -3.51 19.36 -1.99
C THR A 51 -2.82 19.69 -3.31
N GLY A 52 -3.59 19.86 -4.38
CA GLY A 52 -3.08 20.18 -5.71
C GLY A 52 -2.65 18.98 -6.52
N GLU A 53 -1.74 19.19 -7.47
CA GLU A 53 -1.19 18.13 -8.32
C GLU A 53 -0.34 17.16 -7.51
N ALA A 54 -0.49 15.87 -7.80
CA ALA A 54 0.25 14.84 -7.11
C ALA A 54 1.73 14.83 -7.55
N ILE A 55 2.63 14.94 -6.60
CA ILE A 55 4.08 14.85 -6.81
C ILE A 55 4.59 13.48 -6.37
N PRO A 56 5.62 12.92 -7.03
CA PRO A 56 6.19 11.63 -6.65
C PRO A 56 6.68 11.62 -5.21
N LYS A 57 6.31 10.57 -4.46
CA LYS A 57 6.66 10.39 -3.05
C LYS A 57 7.72 9.31 -2.87
N THR A 58 8.51 9.42 -1.83
CA THR A 58 9.40 8.35 -1.42
C THR A 58 8.56 7.18 -0.89
N GLY A 59 8.86 5.98 -1.36
CA GLY A 59 8.06 4.82 -0.96
C GLY A 59 8.68 3.50 -1.40
N PHE A 60 7.95 2.46 -1.10
CA PHE A 60 8.26 1.08 -1.46
C PHE A 60 6.96 0.39 -1.85
N HIS A 61 6.97 -0.33 -2.96
CA HIS A 61 5.84 -1.14 -3.39
C HIS A 61 6.36 -2.44 -4.01
N VAL A 62 5.88 -3.54 -3.51
CA VAL A 62 6.17 -4.87 -4.02
C VAL A 62 4.86 -5.61 -4.26
N ARG A 63 4.81 -6.37 -5.36
CA ARG A 63 3.71 -7.27 -5.71
C ARG A 63 4.14 -8.71 -5.65
N ASP A 64 3.18 -9.54 -5.25
CA ASP A 64 3.21 -10.99 -5.29
C ASP A 64 2.15 -11.46 -6.29
N PHE A 65 2.59 -12.08 -7.37
CA PHE A 65 1.70 -12.55 -8.44
C PHE A 65 1.08 -13.92 -8.15
N ASP A 66 1.60 -14.64 -7.15
CA ASP A 66 1.03 -15.91 -6.70
C ASP A 66 1.09 -16.07 -5.19
N PRO A 67 0.24 -15.37 -4.43
CA PRO A 67 0.21 -15.45 -2.96
C PRO A 67 -0.09 -16.85 -2.40
N THR A 68 -0.40 -17.82 -3.27
CA THR A 68 -0.66 -19.21 -2.87
C THR A 68 0.61 -20.05 -2.83
N VAL A 69 1.65 -19.61 -3.51
CA VAL A 69 2.93 -20.33 -3.66
C VAL A 69 4.04 -19.57 -2.96
N ASN A 70 4.41 -20.03 -1.78
CA ASN A 70 5.68 -19.60 -1.19
C ASN A 70 6.82 -20.39 -1.84
N THR A 71 7.48 -19.78 -2.81
CA THR A 71 8.54 -20.44 -3.56
C THR A 71 9.76 -20.72 -2.68
N VAL A 72 10.39 -21.86 -2.89
CA VAL A 72 11.64 -22.26 -2.20
C VAL A 72 12.77 -21.26 -2.49
N ASN A 73 12.72 -20.56 -3.62
CA ASN A 73 13.59 -19.43 -3.97
C ASN A 73 12.89 -18.14 -3.52
N GLN A 74 13.21 -17.70 -2.33
CA GLN A 74 12.73 -16.45 -1.77
C GLN A 74 12.69 -15.36 -2.85
N TYR A 75 11.49 -14.76 -3.03
CA TYR A 75 11.24 -13.60 -3.88
C TYR A 75 11.18 -13.83 -5.40
N SER A 76 11.15 -15.05 -5.91
CA SER A 76 11.11 -15.29 -7.37
C SER A 76 9.78 -14.91 -8.02
N ASP A 77 8.71 -14.79 -7.25
CA ASP A 77 7.34 -14.41 -7.62
C ASP A 77 7.00 -12.96 -7.27
N LEU A 78 7.96 -12.24 -6.67
CA LEU A 78 7.80 -10.85 -6.34
C LEU A 78 8.32 -9.94 -7.45
N LEU A 79 7.64 -8.81 -7.65
CA LEU A 79 8.09 -7.70 -8.49
C LEU A 79 8.05 -6.38 -7.73
N LEU A 80 9.11 -5.60 -7.87
CA LEU A 80 9.17 -4.24 -7.36
C LEU A 80 8.51 -3.28 -8.34
N GLU A 81 7.48 -2.59 -7.89
CA GLU A 81 6.80 -1.51 -8.61
C GLU A 81 7.41 -0.14 -8.29
N CYS A 82 7.79 0.04 -7.02
CA CYS A 82 8.46 1.24 -6.54
C CYS A 82 9.49 0.88 -5.49
N ALA A 83 10.71 1.31 -5.69
CA ALA A 83 11.78 1.19 -4.70
C ALA A 83 12.96 2.09 -5.06
N PRO A 84 13.72 2.62 -4.07
CA PRO A 84 15.01 3.25 -4.33
C PRO A 84 15.98 2.30 -5.04
N ILE A 85 16.81 2.84 -5.92
CA ILE A 85 17.80 2.06 -6.71
C ILE A 85 18.69 1.18 -5.81
N GLU A 86 19.08 1.70 -4.67
CA GLU A 86 19.93 1.00 -3.71
C GLU A 86 19.25 -0.26 -3.16
N LEU A 87 17.94 -0.16 -2.92
CA LEU A 87 17.13 -1.29 -2.43
C LEU A 87 17.01 -2.38 -3.50
N VAL A 88 16.73 -1.99 -4.74
CA VAL A 88 16.67 -2.90 -5.90
C VAL A 88 17.96 -3.71 -6.01
N LYS A 89 19.13 -3.08 -5.83
CA LYS A 89 20.44 -3.76 -5.91
C LYS A 89 20.69 -4.76 -4.78
N THR A 90 20.02 -4.59 -3.64
CA THR A 90 20.31 -5.39 -2.43
C THR A 90 19.30 -6.49 -2.15
N MET A 91 18.04 -6.33 -2.58
CA MET A 91 16.97 -7.28 -2.25
C MET A 91 16.89 -8.50 -3.16
N ASN A 92 17.55 -8.48 -4.31
CA ASN A 92 17.47 -9.56 -5.31
C ASN A 92 16.01 -9.88 -5.74
N ILE A 93 15.15 -8.87 -5.80
CA ILE A 93 13.80 -8.93 -6.32
C ILE A 93 13.81 -8.27 -7.70
N SER A 94 13.16 -8.88 -8.68
CA SER A 94 13.01 -8.32 -10.01
C SER A 94 12.17 -7.03 -9.97
N THR A 95 12.46 -6.10 -10.87
CA THR A 95 11.63 -4.91 -11.05
C THR A 95 10.54 -5.17 -12.08
N ASP A 96 9.37 -4.59 -11.88
CA ASP A 96 8.34 -4.51 -12.92
C ASP A 96 8.79 -3.61 -14.09
N THR A 97 8.14 -3.77 -15.24
CA THR A 97 8.40 -2.94 -16.42
C THR A 97 8.06 -1.46 -16.22
N GLY A 98 7.10 -1.18 -15.32
CA GLY A 98 6.70 0.16 -14.89
C GLY A 98 7.44 0.68 -13.65
N TRP A 99 8.48 -0.03 -13.18
CA TRP A 99 9.19 0.35 -11.97
C TRP A 99 9.67 1.80 -11.98
N SER A 100 9.53 2.43 -10.84
CA SER A 100 10.03 3.77 -10.59
C SER A 100 10.80 3.88 -9.26
N VAL A 101 11.71 4.85 -9.19
CA VAL A 101 12.49 5.14 -7.96
C VAL A 101 11.62 5.74 -6.85
N ARG A 102 10.57 6.45 -7.24
CA ARG A 102 9.61 7.11 -6.35
C ARG A 102 8.21 6.65 -6.67
N TYR A 103 7.37 6.62 -5.67
CA TYR A 103 5.96 6.31 -5.85
C TYR A 103 5.30 7.39 -6.72
N GLY A 104 4.97 7.02 -7.97
CA GLY A 104 4.43 7.92 -8.98
C GLY A 104 2.91 8.01 -8.89
N PHE A 105 2.38 9.15 -9.28
CA PHE A 105 0.97 9.38 -9.52
C PHE A 105 0.83 9.86 -10.97
N GLY A 106 -0.29 9.57 -11.61
CA GLY A 106 -0.51 10.00 -13.00
C GLY A 106 -0.39 11.53 -13.16
N GLU A 107 0.12 11.98 -14.29
CA GLU A 107 0.19 13.42 -14.58
C GLU A 107 -1.22 14.05 -14.52
N ASN A 108 -1.33 15.19 -13.87
CA ASN A 108 -2.57 15.93 -13.68
C ASN A 108 -3.68 15.15 -12.94
N THR A 109 -3.32 14.13 -12.18
CA THR A 109 -4.27 13.40 -11.33
C THR A 109 -4.08 13.78 -9.87
N PRO A 110 -5.17 13.83 -9.07
CA PRO A 110 -5.04 13.98 -7.63
C PRO A 110 -4.41 12.71 -7.01
N TYR A 111 -3.89 12.84 -5.81
CA TYR A 111 -3.47 11.67 -5.05
C TYR A 111 -4.64 10.68 -4.88
N GLY A 112 -4.34 9.38 -5.01
CA GLY A 112 -5.35 8.34 -4.84
C GLY A 112 -5.92 8.27 -3.41
N ASP A 113 -7.15 7.81 -3.30
CA ASP A 113 -7.86 7.67 -2.02
C ASP A 113 -7.12 6.78 -1.02
N TYR A 114 -6.37 5.80 -1.50
CA TYR A 114 -5.54 4.90 -0.67
C TYR A 114 -4.44 5.64 0.12
N LEU A 115 -4.01 6.81 -0.34
CA LEU A 115 -3.09 7.68 0.36
C LEU A 115 -3.83 8.80 1.11
N THR A 116 -4.73 9.52 0.41
CA THR A 116 -5.32 10.75 0.94
C THR A 116 -6.26 10.50 2.11
N ARG A 117 -7.09 9.46 2.05
CA ARG A 117 -8.12 9.23 3.08
C ARG A 117 -7.51 8.89 4.44
N PRO A 118 -6.70 7.81 4.61
CA PRO A 118 -6.14 7.49 5.92
C PRO A 118 -5.24 8.61 6.45
N TYR A 119 -4.46 9.24 5.57
CA TYR A 119 -3.58 10.34 5.93
C TYR A 119 -4.35 11.56 6.45
N THR A 120 -5.35 12.02 5.72
CA THR A 120 -6.13 13.21 6.06
C THR A 120 -6.99 12.99 7.31
N VAL A 121 -7.60 11.82 7.46
CA VAL A 121 -8.41 11.50 8.64
C VAL A 121 -7.53 11.50 9.89
N ALA A 122 -6.36 10.87 9.84
CA ALA A 122 -5.44 10.86 10.96
C ALA A 122 -4.90 12.27 11.29
N LYS A 123 -4.52 13.05 10.27
CA LYS A 123 -4.00 14.42 10.43
C LYS A 123 -5.03 15.36 11.05
N ASN A 124 -6.32 15.17 10.78
CA ASN A 124 -7.40 15.99 11.31
C ASN A 124 -7.92 15.49 12.67
N ALA A 125 -7.52 14.31 13.10
CA ALA A 125 -7.93 13.77 14.38
C ALA A 125 -7.24 14.52 15.52
N GLN A 126 -8.03 14.96 16.50
CA GLN A 126 -7.52 15.70 17.67
C GLN A 126 -7.02 14.80 18.80
N ASN A 127 -7.17 13.49 18.67
CA ASN A 127 -6.79 12.52 19.69
C ASN A 127 -5.82 11.48 19.13
N THR A 128 -4.85 11.06 19.92
CA THR A 128 -4.02 9.89 19.67
C THR A 128 -4.88 8.63 19.74
N VAL A 129 -5.37 8.20 18.60
CA VAL A 129 -6.10 6.95 18.43
C VAL A 129 -5.16 5.96 17.76
N ASP A 130 -5.39 4.67 17.95
CA ASP A 130 -4.61 3.63 17.29
C ASP A 130 -4.71 3.79 15.76
N ALA A 131 -3.58 3.73 15.05
CA ALA A 131 -3.51 3.93 13.60
C ALA A 131 -4.51 3.04 12.82
N LYS A 132 -4.84 1.85 13.33
CA LYS A 132 -5.83 0.95 12.74
C LYS A 132 -7.24 1.53 12.67
N ASP A 133 -7.59 2.45 13.57
CA ASP A 133 -8.93 3.06 13.63
C ASP A 133 -9.14 4.05 12.45
N TYR A 134 -8.07 4.44 11.79
CA TYR A 134 -8.07 5.29 10.60
C TYR A 134 -7.90 4.50 9.29
N GLY A 135 -7.89 3.18 9.38
CA GLY A 135 -7.77 2.31 8.21
C GLY A 135 -8.96 2.47 7.27
N CYS A 136 -8.69 2.48 5.96
CA CYS A 136 -9.75 2.58 4.97
C CYS A 136 -9.48 1.69 3.74
N TRP A 137 -10.58 1.17 3.22
CA TRP A 137 -10.60 0.52 1.93
C TRP A 137 -10.79 1.54 0.81
N SER A 138 -10.10 1.34 -0.29
CA SER A 138 -10.30 2.10 -1.53
C SER A 138 -10.16 1.18 -2.75
N SER A 139 -10.79 1.56 -3.85
CA SER A 139 -10.58 0.85 -5.12
C SER A 139 -9.31 1.36 -5.79
N ALA A 140 -8.56 0.46 -6.39
CA ALA A 140 -7.37 0.79 -7.18
C ALA A 140 -7.70 1.43 -8.55
N ALA A 141 -8.99 1.62 -8.86
CA ALA A 141 -9.44 2.14 -10.15
C ALA A 141 -8.96 3.57 -10.49
N GLN A 142 -8.39 4.29 -9.51
CA GLN A 142 -7.84 5.64 -9.67
C GLN A 142 -6.31 5.69 -9.71
N SER A 143 -5.65 4.55 -9.71
CA SER A 143 -4.20 4.46 -9.79
C SER A 143 -3.76 3.79 -11.08
N SER A 144 -2.50 3.93 -11.45
CA SER A 144 -1.84 3.13 -12.49
C SER A 144 -1.77 1.63 -12.15
N LEU A 145 -2.34 1.23 -11.02
CA LEU A 145 -2.41 -0.14 -10.54
C LEU A 145 -3.50 -0.91 -11.30
N PRO A 146 -3.31 -2.21 -11.58
CA PRO A 146 -4.37 -3.08 -12.07
C PRO A 146 -5.58 -3.03 -11.14
N SER A 147 -6.75 -3.32 -11.68
CA SER A 147 -8.00 -3.32 -10.91
C SER A 147 -7.89 -4.16 -9.64
N GLY A 148 -8.02 -3.52 -8.49
CA GLY A 148 -7.87 -4.16 -7.19
C GLY A 148 -8.52 -3.34 -6.07
N LEU A 149 -8.42 -3.86 -4.88
CA LEU A 149 -8.78 -3.18 -3.64
C LEU A 149 -7.53 -2.94 -2.83
N THR A 150 -7.47 -1.80 -2.18
CA THR A 150 -6.41 -1.50 -1.23
C THR A 150 -7.00 -1.27 0.16
N TYR A 151 -6.30 -1.71 1.18
CA TYR A 151 -6.54 -1.32 2.56
C TYR A 151 -5.31 -0.59 3.08
N SER A 152 -5.49 0.63 3.53
CA SER A 152 -4.41 1.51 3.98
C SER A 152 -4.66 2.02 5.38
N ILE A 153 -3.59 2.10 6.17
CA ILE A 153 -3.57 2.74 7.49
C ILE A 153 -2.50 3.84 7.53
N PRO A 154 -2.70 4.92 8.30
CA PRO A 154 -1.71 5.96 8.43
C PRO A 154 -0.51 5.49 9.26
N LEU A 155 0.66 6.03 8.99
CA LEU A 155 1.85 5.93 9.81
C LEU A 155 1.89 7.13 10.76
N ILE A 156 1.82 6.87 12.06
CA ILE A 156 1.70 7.91 13.10
C ILE A 156 2.80 7.71 14.13
N LEU A 157 3.54 8.77 14.46
CA LEU A 157 4.49 8.77 15.57
C LEU A 157 3.76 8.85 16.92
N SER A 158 4.49 8.57 18.00
CA SER A 158 3.95 8.66 19.37
C SER A 158 3.46 10.06 19.76
N ASP A 159 3.99 11.10 19.11
CA ASP A 159 3.55 12.49 19.29
C ASP A 159 2.30 12.87 18.47
N GLY A 160 1.76 11.92 17.69
CA GLY A 160 0.61 12.14 16.82
C GLY A 160 0.96 12.65 15.42
N THR A 161 2.23 12.83 15.09
CA THR A 161 2.64 13.29 13.77
C THR A 161 2.40 12.19 12.71
N VAL A 162 1.61 12.49 11.69
CA VAL A 162 1.36 11.58 10.56
C VAL A 162 2.44 11.78 9.50
N TYR A 163 3.13 10.70 9.12
CA TYR A 163 4.28 10.77 8.21
C TYR A 163 4.18 9.87 6.98
N GLY A 164 3.02 9.28 6.75
CA GLY A 164 2.79 8.45 5.58
C GLY A 164 1.64 7.50 5.74
N VAL A 165 1.60 6.52 4.86
CA VAL A 165 0.65 5.40 4.91
C VAL A 165 1.36 4.09 4.59
N VAL A 166 0.84 3.00 5.13
CA VAL A 166 1.15 1.64 4.72
C VAL A 166 -0.14 0.95 4.31
N GLY A 167 -0.09 0.13 3.27
CA GLY A 167 -1.27 -0.57 2.81
C GLY A 167 -0.96 -1.89 2.12
N ILE A 168 -2.00 -2.70 1.99
CA ILE A 168 -2.00 -3.92 1.21
C ILE A 168 -2.86 -3.76 -0.03
N GLU A 169 -2.56 -4.55 -1.05
CA GLU A 169 -3.31 -4.62 -2.29
C GLU A 169 -3.87 -6.03 -2.49
N MET A 170 -5.11 -6.10 -2.97
CA MET A 170 -5.76 -7.35 -3.37
C MET A 170 -6.25 -7.19 -4.81
N MET A 171 -5.61 -7.85 -5.75
CA MET A 171 -6.01 -7.83 -7.16
C MET A 171 -7.33 -8.58 -7.35
N VAL A 172 -8.20 -8.04 -8.20
CA VAL A 172 -9.52 -8.64 -8.50
C VAL A 172 -9.38 -10.08 -9.03
N ASP A 173 -8.41 -10.31 -9.90
CA ASP A 173 -8.18 -11.65 -10.47
C ASP A 173 -7.83 -12.67 -9.38
N TYR A 174 -6.97 -12.29 -8.42
CA TYR A 174 -6.64 -13.15 -7.29
C TYR A 174 -7.85 -13.37 -6.37
N MET A 175 -8.62 -12.32 -6.07
CA MET A 175 -9.88 -12.47 -5.31
C MET A 175 -10.81 -13.46 -5.98
N GLY A 176 -10.89 -13.45 -7.32
CA GLY A 176 -11.63 -14.44 -8.09
C GLY A 176 -11.18 -15.88 -7.84
N THR A 177 -9.92 -16.12 -7.54
CA THR A 177 -9.40 -17.48 -7.27
C THR A 177 -9.73 -18.00 -5.87
N ILE A 178 -9.85 -17.10 -4.89
CA ILE A 178 -10.09 -17.47 -3.48
C ILE A 178 -11.57 -17.50 -3.10
N LEU A 179 -12.46 -16.94 -3.93
CA LEU A 179 -13.89 -16.97 -3.67
C LEU A 179 -14.45 -18.38 -3.91
N PRO A 180 -15.26 -18.91 -2.99
CA PRO A 180 -15.75 -20.29 -3.07
C PRO A 180 -16.94 -20.43 -4.05
N TYR A 181 -16.69 -20.24 -5.34
CA TYR A 181 -17.73 -20.30 -6.39
C TYR A 181 -18.60 -21.57 -6.33
N ARG A 182 -18.10 -22.66 -5.76
CA ARG A 182 -18.85 -23.89 -5.57
C ARG A 182 -20.07 -23.71 -4.66
N GLU A 183 -20.06 -22.75 -3.77
CA GLU A 183 -21.20 -22.42 -2.90
C GLU A 183 -22.40 -21.87 -3.70
N LEU A 184 -22.15 -21.29 -4.87
CA LEU A 184 -23.21 -20.80 -5.75
C LEU A 184 -23.93 -21.94 -6.47
N GLY A 185 -23.42 -23.18 -6.40
CA GLY A 185 -23.96 -24.35 -7.08
C GLY A 185 -23.94 -24.18 -8.60
N ASN A 186 -24.96 -24.74 -9.26
CA ASN A 186 -25.13 -24.59 -10.71
C ASN A 186 -25.96 -23.34 -11.10
N ASN A 187 -26.19 -22.44 -10.16
CA ASN A 187 -26.95 -21.23 -10.42
C ASN A 187 -26.05 -20.20 -11.11
N LEU A 188 -26.17 -20.11 -12.42
CA LEU A 188 -25.39 -19.19 -13.26
C LEU A 188 -25.77 -17.70 -13.02
N ASP A 189 -26.87 -17.45 -12.31
CA ASP A 189 -27.35 -16.10 -11.97
C ASP A 189 -26.80 -15.62 -10.61
N GLY A 190 -26.04 -16.45 -9.89
CA GLY A 190 -25.41 -16.10 -8.64
C GLY A 190 -24.05 -15.44 -8.82
N GLY A 191 -23.69 -14.55 -7.89
CA GLY A 191 -22.39 -13.87 -7.90
C GLY A 191 -21.97 -13.42 -6.50
N TYR A 192 -20.68 -13.12 -6.35
CA TYR A 192 -20.17 -12.46 -5.15
C TYR A 192 -20.14 -10.95 -5.38
N LEU A 193 -20.59 -10.20 -4.41
CA LEU A 193 -20.53 -8.75 -4.42
C LEU A 193 -19.71 -8.29 -3.19
N LEU A 194 -18.64 -7.57 -3.44
CA LEU A 194 -17.92 -6.89 -2.38
C LEU A 194 -18.46 -5.47 -2.26
N VAL A 195 -19.00 -5.14 -1.09
CA VAL A 195 -19.59 -3.83 -0.81
C VAL A 195 -18.86 -3.16 0.34
N ARG A 196 -18.59 -1.86 0.19
CA ARG A 196 -18.18 -1.01 1.30
C ARG A 196 -19.43 -0.52 2.01
N MET A 197 -19.47 -0.70 3.32
CA MET A 197 -20.54 -0.17 4.15
C MET A 197 -20.05 1.14 4.78
N ASP A 198 -20.63 2.25 4.35
CA ASP A 198 -20.44 3.57 4.96
C ASP A 198 -21.58 3.85 5.95
N GLY A 199 -21.33 3.64 7.24
CA GLY A 199 -22.31 3.85 8.30
C GLY A 199 -23.43 2.78 8.32
N GLU A 200 -24.63 3.16 8.78
CA GLU A 200 -25.77 2.25 8.97
C GLU A 200 -26.54 1.89 7.68
N LYS A 201 -26.17 2.45 6.54
CA LYS A 201 -26.87 2.16 5.27
C LYS A 201 -26.34 0.90 4.63
N ARG A 202 -27.13 -0.15 4.63
CA ARG A 202 -26.93 -1.33 3.78
C ARG A 202 -27.26 -0.93 2.34
N ALA A 203 -26.43 -1.35 1.37
CA ALA A 203 -26.83 -1.31 -0.02
C ALA A 203 -28.06 -2.22 -0.20
N GLU A 204 -29.14 -1.68 -0.74
CA GLU A 204 -30.33 -2.43 -1.16
C GLU A 204 -30.07 -3.15 -2.48
#